data_19e202b74416af2fd47a0bd0d3764263
#
_entry.id   19e202b74416af2fd47a0bd0d3764263
#
_cell.length_a   1.000
_cell.length_b   1.000
_cell.length_c   1.000
_cell.angle_alpha   90.00
_cell.angle_beta   90.00
_cell.angle_gamma   90.00
#
_symmetry.space_group_name_H-M   'P 1'
#
loop_
_entity.id
_entity.type
_entity.pdbx_description
1 polymer ?
#
loop_
_entity_poly.entity_id
_entity_poly.type
_entity_poly.pdbx_seq_one_letter_code
_entity_poly.pdbx_strand_id
1 'polypeptide(L)'
;MKLVRYGEKGAEKPGLIDKSGQLRDLSAHVKDLTGEAYAPESLKKLSALDPASLPAVSGKPRFGAPVTGISKFVAIGLNYSDHAKETGAAIPTEPIIFMKANTSLSGPNDAVEKPRGSTKLDWEVEIAAIIGTRAKYVSEADALNYVAGYCVCNDVSERNFQTERLGQWTKGKSHDTFGPVGPWLATKDEIADVQNLSMWLDVNGQRRQTGSTKTMIFTMAKCISYVSQFMTLLPGDIITTGTPPGVGLGMKPPTFLNVGDVVTLGIEGLGEQRQEIVAA
;
A
#
# COMPACT_ATOMS: atom_id res chain seq x y z
N MET A 1 9.44 -4.47 13.58
CA MET A 1 8.50 -3.55 14.31
C MET A 1 7.27 -3.29 13.45
N LYS A 2 6.13 -2.93 14.10
CA LYS A 2 4.90 -2.48 13.41
C LYS A 2 4.67 -1.00 13.73
N LEU A 3 5.06 -0.11 12.82
CA LEU A 3 4.97 1.34 12.99
C LEU A 3 3.63 1.86 12.46
N VAL A 4 2.98 2.76 13.21
CA VAL A 4 1.65 3.33 12.90
C VAL A 4 1.65 4.83 13.07
N ARG A 5 0.73 5.51 12.38
CA ARG A 5 0.32 6.88 12.71
C ARG A 5 -1.12 6.82 13.19
N TYR A 6 -1.41 7.40 14.36
CA TYR A 6 -2.72 7.30 14.99
C TYR A 6 -3.25 8.66 15.46
N GLY A 7 -4.55 8.80 15.50
CA GLY A 7 -5.26 10.02 15.92
C GLY A 7 -6.09 10.65 14.82
N GLU A 8 -6.50 11.87 15.04
CA GLU A 8 -7.34 12.64 14.12
C GLU A 8 -6.59 12.90 12.79
N LYS A 9 -7.36 12.92 11.68
CA LYS A 9 -6.82 13.17 10.34
C LYS A 9 -6.12 14.54 10.29
N GLY A 10 -4.85 14.55 9.88
CA GLY A 10 -4.00 15.74 9.83
C GLY A 10 -3.32 16.13 11.15
N ALA A 11 -3.59 15.41 12.24
CA ALA A 11 -2.97 15.58 13.56
C ALA A 11 -2.51 14.24 14.15
N GLU A 12 -2.19 13.29 13.27
CA GLU A 12 -1.72 11.98 13.68
C GLU A 12 -0.41 12.06 14.45
N LYS A 13 -0.23 11.10 15.37
CA LYS A 13 0.98 10.90 16.16
C LYS A 13 1.67 9.61 15.75
N PRO A 14 3.01 9.52 15.86
CA PRO A 14 3.74 8.29 15.62
C PRO A 14 3.53 7.31 16.78
N GLY A 15 3.41 6.03 16.45
CA GLY A 15 3.27 4.95 17.41
C GLY A 15 3.84 3.63 16.89
N LEU A 16 3.87 2.64 17.74
CA LEU A 16 4.16 1.26 17.37
C LEU A 16 3.16 0.31 18.05
N ILE A 17 2.91 -0.81 17.39
CA ILE A 17 2.18 -1.94 17.97
C ILE A 17 3.20 -2.90 18.57
N ASP A 18 3.13 -3.14 19.89
CA ASP A 18 4.01 -4.09 20.56
C ASP A 18 3.58 -5.56 20.33
N LYS A 19 4.37 -6.51 20.84
CA LYS A 19 4.10 -7.95 20.67
C LYS A 19 2.80 -8.42 21.32
N SER A 20 2.26 -7.66 22.27
CA SER A 20 0.97 -7.94 22.89
C SER A 20 -0.21 -7.37 22.11
N GLY A 21 0.05 -6.60 21.04
CA GLY A 21 -0.94 -5.86 20.27
C GLY A 21 -1.30 -4.49 20.86
N GLN A 22 -0.60 -4.04 21.91
CA GLN A 22 -0.84 -2.74 22.52
C GLN A 22 -0.18 -1.63 21.70
N LEU A 23 -0.96 -0.58 21.42
CA LEU A 23 -0.45 0.65 20.81
C LEU A 23 0.36 1.45 21.82
N ARG A 24 1.57 1.82 21.43
CA ARG A 24 2.53 2.62 22.22
C ARG A 24 2.83 3.93 21.50
N ASP A 25 2.89 5.03 22.26
CA ASP A 25 3.21 6.37 21.75
C ASP A 25 4.71 6.53 21.53
N LEU A 26 5.13 6.97 20.36
CA LEU A 26 6.51 7.27 19.99
C LEU A 26 6.84 8.77 19.94
N SER A 27 5.91 9.67 20.30
CA SER A 27 6.05 11.12 20.13
C SER A 27 7.24 11.73 20.86
N ALA A 28 7.73 11.07 21.93
CA ALA A 28 8.96 11.49 22.64
C ALA A 28 10.25 11.14 21.89
N HIS A 29 10.20 10.25 20.87
CA HIS A 29 11.37 9.71 20.18
C HIS A 29 11.44 10.12 18.71
N VAL A 30 10.31 10.36 18.07
CA VAL A 30 10.21 10.80 16.68
C VAL A 30 9.03 11.76 16.53
N LYS A 31 9.23 12.83 15.76
CA LYS A 31 8.19 13.85 15.58
C LYS A 31 7.00 13.32 14.77
N ASP A 32 7.27 12.62 13.68
CA ASP A 32 6.28 11.96 12.82
C ASP A 32 6.97 10.89 11.96
N LEU A 33 6.20 10.00 11.37
CA LEU A 33 6.68 8.93 10.48
C LEU A 33 6.81 9.46 9.03
N THR A 34 7.74 10.40 8.85
CA THR A 34 8.19 10.89 7.54
C THR A 34 9.30 10.00 6.98
N GLY A 35 9.77 10.30 5.76
CA GLY A 35 10.89 9.59 5.15
C GLY A 35 12.13 9.48 6.06
N GLU A 36 12.45 10.51 6.84
CA GLU A 36 13.59 10.50 7.77
C GLU A 36 13.44 9.47 8.89
N ALA A 37 12.20 9.19 9.33
CA ALA A 37 11.93 8.17 10.36
C ALA A 37 12.23 6.75 9.85
N TYR A 38 12.22 6.56 8.53
CA TYR A 38 12.46 5.27 7.88
C TYR A 38 13.90 5.06 7.43
N ALA A 39 14.78 6.04 7.62
CA ALA A 39 16.20 5.86 7.39
C ALA A 39 16.76 4.75 8.32
N PRO A 40 17.75 3.96 7.87
CA PRO A 40 18.28 2.83 8.64
C PRO A 40 18.70 3.19 10.05
N GLU A 41 19.36 4.34 10.24
CA GLU A 41 19.81 4.82 11.55
C GLU A 41 18.61 5.18 12.47
N SER A 42 17.54 5.74 11.91
CA SER A 42 16.32 6.05 12.68
C SER A 42 15.60 4.77 13.09
N LEU A 43 15.43 3.82 12.18
CA LEU A 43 14.83 2.52 12.48
C LEU A 43 15.64 1.75 13.53
N LYS A 44 16.99 1.80 13.47
CA LYS A 44 17.87 1.20 14.46
C LYS A 44 17.66 1.81 15.85
N LYS A 45 17.51 3.14 15.95
CA LYS A 45 17.21 3.82 17.23
C LYS A 45 15.84 3.39 17.76
N LEU A 46 14.82 3.35 16.93
CA LEU A 46 13.47 2.94 17.32
C LEU A 46 13.43 1.48 17.76
N SER A 47 14.16 0.59 17.07
CA SER A 47 14.21 -0.84 17.41
C SER A 47 14.96 -1.14 18.73
N ALA A 48 15.78 -0.22 19.20
CA ALA A 48 16.49 -0.33 20.48
C ALA A 48 15.63 0.08 21.69
N LEU A 49 14.44 0.67 21.46
CA LEU A 49 13.52 1.02 22.54
C LEU A 49 12.87 -0.24 23.11
N ASP A 50 12.71 -0.27 24.44
CA ASP A 50 11.84 -1.26 25.08
C ASP A 50 10.37 -0.82 24.91
N PRO A 51 9.54 -1.53 24.12
CA PRO A 51 8.15 -1.14 23.93
C PRO A 51 7.34 -1.06 25.23
N ALA A 52 7.69 -1.85 26.26
CA ALA A 52 7.01 -1.84 27.54
C ALA A 52 7.22 -0.53 28.32
N SER A 53 8.33 0.16 28.08
CA SER A 53 8.62 1.45 28.69
C SER A 53 7.91 2.64 28.05
N LEU A 54 7.33 2.45 26.84
CA LEU A 54 6.64 3.52 26.11
C LEU A 54 5.21 3.71 26.63
N PRO A 55 4.68 4.96 26.63
CA PRO A 55 3.31 5.22 27.06
C PRO A 55 2.29 4.40 26.25
N ALA A 56 1.44 3.68 26.96
CA ALA A 56 0.32 2.95 26.32
C ALA A 56 -0.74 3.94 25.87
N VAL A 57 -1.21 3.77 24.64
CA VAL A 57 -2.36 4.54 24.10
C VAL A 57 -3.63 3.76 24.38
N SER A 58 -4.59 4.40 25.04
CA SER A 58 -5.87 3.80 25.38
C SER A 58 -6.89 3.90 24.24
N GLY A 59 -7.89 3.01 24.25
CA GLY A 59 -8.97 3.00 23.28
C GLY A 59 -8.55 2.41 21.93
N LYS A 60 -9.30 2.76 20.89
CA LYS A 60 -9.07 2.34 19.49
C LYS A 60 -9.02 3.59 18.62
N PRO A 61 -7.94 4.38 18.66
CA PRO A 61 -7.83 5.57 17.82
C PRO A 61 -7.83 5.18 16.34
N ARG A 62 -8.26 6.12 15.48
CA ARG A 62 -8.09 5.99 14.04
C ARG A 62 -6.61 5.82 13.71
N PHE A 63 -6.29 4.99 12.71
CA PHE A 63 -4.98 4.94 12.09
C PHE A 63 -4.98 5.73 10.78
N GLY A 64 -4.02 6.63 10.63
CA GLY A 64 -3.67 7.24 9.36
C GLY A 64 -2.74 6.33 8.54
N ALA A 65 -2.40 6.73 7.33
CA ALA A 65 -1.34 6.07 6.59
C ALA A 65 -0.05 6.06 7.44
N PRO A 66 0.66 4.92 7.53
CA PRO A 66 1.84 4.82 8.41
C PRO A 66 3.03 5.65 7.93
N VAL A 67 2.93 6.30 6.77
CA VAL A 67 3.93 7.20 6.21
C VAL A 67 3.27 8.51 5.78
N THR A 68 3.98 9.63 5.95
CA THR A 68 3.54 10.96 5.49
C THR A 68 4.69 11.73 4.85
N GLY A 69 4.36 12.82 4.12
CA GLY A 69 5.38 13.64 3.46
C GLY A 69 6.08 12.92 2.30
N ILE A 70 5.39 11.98 1.67
CA ILE A 70 5.93 11.21 0.53
C ILE A 70 6.23 12.12 -0.66
N SER A 71 7.29 11.83 -1.39
CA SER A 71 7.60 12.54 -2.64
C SER A 71 6.97 11.86 -3.85
N LYS A 72 6.80 10.55 -3.81
CA LYS A 72 6.21 9.75 -4.89
C LYS A 72 5.36 8.61 -4.35
N PHE A 73 4.28 8.35 -5.06
CA PHE A 73 3.50 7.14 -4.95
C PHE A 73 3.54 6.44 -6.32
N VAL A 74 4.47 5.51 -6.46
CA VAL A 74 4.70 4.75 -7.70
C VAL A 74 3.92 3.44 -7.64
N ALA A 75 3.34 3.04 -8.76
CA ALA A 75 2.61 1.79 -8.88
C ALA A 75 3.08 0.97 -10.09
N ILE A 76 3.03 -0.36 -9.97
CA ILE A 76 3.35 -1.29 -11.03
C ILE A 76 2.08 -1.99 -11.48
N GLY A 77 1.72 -1.84 -12.76
CA GLY A 77 0.56 -2.48 -13.35
C GLY A 77 0.84 -3.89 -13.86
N LEU A 78 -0.22 -4.72 -13.91
CA LEU A 78 -0.25 -6.04 -14.56
C LEU A 78 0.92 -6.95 -14.15
N ASN A 79 1.19 -7.06 -12.86
CA ASN A 79 2.36 -7.76 -12.35
C ASN A 79 2.07 -9.16 -11.76
N TYR A 80 0.90 -9.73 -11.99
CA TYR A 80 0.57 -11.09 -11.55
C TYR A 80 0.19 -11.95 -12.75
N SER A 81 0.85 -13.09 -12.91
CA SER A 81 0.72 -13.98 -14.07
C SER A 81 -0.68 -14.58 -14.19
N ASP A 82 -1.32 -14.88 -13.08
CA ASP A 82 -2.69 -15.36 -12.98
C ASP A 82 -3.71 -14.25 -13.30
N HIS A 83 -3.44 -13.00 -12.91
CA HIS A 83 -4.26 -11.85 -13.28
C HIS A 83 -4.16 -11.52 -14.79
N ALA A 84 -2.96 -11.60 -15.38
CA ALA A 84 -2.79 -11.45 -16.82
C ALA A 84 -3.61 -12.50 -17.58
N LYS A 85 -3.62 -13.76 -17.10
CA LYS A 85 -4.44 -14.84 -17.67
C LYS A 85 -5.94 -14.57 -17.53
N GLU A 86 -6.40 -14.07 -16.38
CA GLU A 86 -7.82 -13.72 -16.13
C GLU A 86 -8.33 -12.69 -17.13
N THR A 87 -7.56 -11.63 -17.36
CA THR A 87 -7.92 -10.50 -18.23
C THR A 87 -7.62 -10.75 -19.71
N GLY A 88 -6.95 -11.86 -20.05
CA GLY A 88 -6.51 -12.16 -21.41
C GLY A 88 -5.40 -11.22 -21.91
N ALA A 89 -4.73 -10.51 -20.99
CA ALA A 89 -3.64 -9.62 -21.33
C ALA A 89 -2.34 -10.40 -21.59
N ALA A 90 -1.53 -9.91 -22.52
CA ALA A 90 -0.19 -10.44 -22.72
C ALA A 90 0.66 -10.18 -21.47
N ILE A 91 1.50 -11.15 -21.11
CA ILE A 91 2.50 -10.95 -20.02
C ILE A 91 3.46 -9.84 -20.47
N PRO A 92 3.58 -8.75 -19.67
CA PRO A 92 4.48 -7.66 -20.02
C PRO A 92 5.95 -8.12 -19.96
N THR A 93 6.78 -7.59 -20.85
CA THR A 93 8.22 -7.90 -20.90
C THR A 93 9.03 -7.06 -19.91
N GLU A 94 8.44 -5.99 -19.37
CA GLU A 94 9.02 -5.09 -18.36
C GLU A 94 7.92 -4.51 -17.47
N PRO A 95 8.23 -4.06 -16.23
CA PRO A 95 7.25 -3.46 -15.33
C PRO A 95 6.56 -2.24 -15.93
N ILE A 96 5.23 -2.22 -15.94
CA ILE A 96 4.43 -1.07 -16.35
C ILE A 96 4.37 -0.09 -15.19
N ILE A 97 5.05 1.05 -15.29
CA ILE A 97 5.09 2.08 -14.25
C ILE A 97 3.98 3.11 -14.48
N PHE A 98 3.25 3.42 -13.41
CA PHE A 98 2.38 4.60 -13.36
C PHE A 98 2.45 5.27 -11.99
N MET A 99 1.89 6.47 -11.89
CA MET A 99 1.91 7.26 -10.66
C MET A 99 0.51 7.39 -10.10
N LYS A 100 0.42 7.35 -8.77
CA LYS A 100 -0.74 7.87 -8.03
C LYS A 100 -0.38 9.25 -7.48
N ALA A 101 -1.31 10.20 -7.52
CA ALA A 101 -1.08 11.49 -6.86
C ALA A 101 -0.85 11.30 -5.35
N ASN A 102 0.05 12.08 -4.77
CA ASN A 102 0.34 11.98 -3.34
C ASN A 102 -0.91 12.26 -2.48
N THR A 103 -1.85 13.07 -2.98
CA THR A 103 -3.14 13.36 -2.33
C THR A 103 -4.09 12.15 -2.29
N SER A 104 -3.83 11.10 -3.07
CA SER A 104 -4.61 9.86 -3.01
C SER A 104 -4.33 9.04 -1.75
N LEU A 105 -3.19 9.29 -1.07
CA LEU A 105 -2.80 8.57 0.14
C LEU A 105 -3.80 8.80 1.27
N SER A 106 -4.33 7.72 1.84
CA SER A 106 -5.29 7.75 2.95
C SER A 106 -4.98 6.68 3.98
N GLY A 107 -5.61 6.79 5.13
CA GLY A 107 -5.48 5.79 6.19
C GLY A 107 -6.16 4.48 5.81
N PRO A 108 -5.75 3.35 6.44
CA PRO A 108 -6.19 1.99 6.08
C PRO A 108 -7.70 1.79 6.25
N ASN A 109 -8.34 2.55 7.13
CA ASN A 109 -9.76 2.42 7.45
C ASN A 109 -10.53 3.71 7.19
N ASP A 110 -9.94 4.67 6.47
CA ASP A 110 -10.66 5.85 6.00
C ASP A 110 -11.63 5.47 4.88
N ALA A 111 -12.72 6.21 4.75
CA ALA A 111 -13.65 6.00 3.67
C ALA A 111 -13.00 6.30 2.31
N VAL A 112 -13.41 5.55 1.28
CA VAL A 112 -13.03 5.80 -0.11
C VAL A 112 -14.15 6.58 -0.79
N GLU A 113 -13.81 7.74 -1.34
CA GLU A 113 -14.75 8.61 -2.04
C GLU A 113 -14.95 8.16 -3.48
N LYS A 114 -16.20 7.81 -3.84
CA LYS A 114 -16.57 7.52 -5.24
C LYS A 114 -16.64 8.84 -6.01
N PRO A 115 -15.76 9.07 -7.01
CA PRO A 115 -15.70 10.34 -7.71
C PRO A 115 -17.00 10.69 -8.45
N ARG A 116 -17.27 11.97 -8.63
CA ARG A 116 -18.39 12.43 -9.46
C ARG A 116 -18.26 11.91 -10.88
N GLY A 117 -19.32 11.31 -11.41
CA GLY A 117 -19.33 10.68 -12.72
C GLY A 117 -18.59 9.35 -12.80
N SER A 118 -18.18 8.77 -11.66
CA SER A 118 -17.62 7.42 -11.58
C SER A 118 -18.71 6.38 -11.87
N THR A 119 -18.40 5.46 -12.79
CA THR A 119 -19.28 4.36 -13.17
C THR A 119 -18.62 2.98 -12.99
N LYS A 120 -17.30 2.92 -12.83
CA LYS A 120 -16.53 1.68 -12.82
C LYS A 120 -15.47 1.69 -11.71
N LEU A 121 -15.88 2.05 -10.48
CA LEU A 121 -15.00 2.03 -9.31
C LEU A 121 -14.67 0.59 -8.93
N ASP A 122 -13.38 0.28 -8.77
CA ASP A 122 -12.84 -1.06 -8.60
C ASP A 122 -11.79 -1.11 -7.47
N TRP A 123 -11.51 -2.31 -6.99
CA TRP A 123 -10.62 -2.64 -5.88
C TRP A 123 -9.39 -3.40 -6.36
N GLU A 124 -8.28 -3.27 -5.64
CA GLU A 124 -7.03 -4.00 -5.91
C GLU A 124 -6.21 -4.17 -4.62
N VAL A 125 -6.19 -5.38 -4.03
CA VAL A 125 -5.26 -5.65 -2.94
C VAL A 125 -3.84 -5.74 -3.47
N GLU A 126 -2.93 -4.95 -2.89
CA GLU A 126 -1.53 -4.87 -3.28
C GLU A 126 -0.61 -4.84 -2.07
N ILE A 127 0.62 -5.34 -2.22
CA ILE A 127 1.68 -5.06 -1.26
C ILE A 127 2.41 -3.79 -1.68
N ALA A 128 2.66 -2.91 -0.71
CA ALA A 128 3.43 -1.69 -0.87
C ALA A 128 4.77 -1.80 -0.15
N ALA A 129 5.88 -1.47 -0.81
CA ALA A 129 7.17 -1.23 -0.20
C ALA A 129 7.33 0.25 0.13
N ILE A 130 7.85 0.54 1.32
CA ILE A 130 8.24 1.90 1.73
C ILE A 130 9.76 2.00 1.67
N ILE A 131 10.26 2.95 0.89
CA ILE A 131 11.69 3.18 0.72
C ILE A 131 12.30 3.77 2.00
N GLY A 132 13.41 3.22 2.44
CA GLY A 132 14.14 3.68 3.64
C GLY A 132 15.46 4.39 3.32
N THR A 133 16.01 4.13 2.14
CA THR A 133 17.29 4.70 1.71
C THR A 133 17.17 5.23 0.29
N ARG A 134 17.77 6.38 0.00
CA ARG A 134 17.77 6.96 -1.36
C ARG A 134 18.29 5.94 -2.37
N ALA A 135 17.47 5.61 -3.37
CA ALA A 135 17.75 4.60 -4.39
C ALA A 135 17.77 5.22 -5.79
N LYS A 136 18.88 5.06 -6.51
CA LYS A 136 19.07 5.48 -7.90
C LYS A 136 20.02 4.50 -8.58
N TYR A 137 19.59 3.94 -9.72
CA TYR A 137 20.36 2.93 -10.48
C TYR A 137 20.76 1.71 -9.61
N VAL A 138 19.82 1.25 -8.78
CA VAL A 138 20.07 0.14 -7.85
C VAL A 138 20.02 -1.20 -8.61
N SER A 139 20.94 -2.12 -8.30
CA SER A 139 20.90 -3.48 -8.82
C SER A 139 19.71 -4.25 -8.24
N GLU A 140 19.20 -5.25 -8.95
CA GLU A 140 18.13 -6.11 -8.42
C GLU A 140 18.58 -6.86 -7.17
N ALA A 141 19.84 -7.30 -7.12
CA ALA A 141 20.41 -8.00 -5.97
C ALA A 141 20.43 -7.16 -4.69
N ASP A 142 20.58 -5.83 -4.81
CA ASP A 142 20.67 -4.92 -3.68
C ASP A 142 19.34 -4.24 -3.35
N ALA A 143 18.34 -4.34 -4.21
CA ALA A 143 17.13 -3.51 -4.15
C ALA A 143 16.40 -3.57 -2.81
N LEU A 144 16.28 -4.75 -2.20
CA LEU A 144 15.61 -4.92 -0.90
C LEU A 144 16.38 -4.29 0.27
N ASN A 145 17.66 -3.95 0.11
CA ASN A 145 18.43 -3.23 1.12
C ASN A 145 17.95 -1.78 1.28
N TYR A 146 17.29 -1.23 0.28
CA TYR A 146 16.76 0.14 0.25
C TYR A 146 15.35 0.26 0.83
N VAL A 147 14.71 -0.87 1.19
CA VAL A 147 13.35 -0.92 1.76
C VAL A 147 13.40 -0.79 3.28
N ALA A 148 12.54 0.06 3.85
CA ALA A 148 12.31 0.18 5.28
C ALA A 148 11.34 -0.91 5.79
N GLY A 149 10.31 -1.20 5.01
CA GLY A 149 9.27 -2.17 5.37
C GLY A 149 8.14 -2.21 4.36
N TYR A 150 7.09 -2.93 4.72
CA TYR A 150 5.97 -3.23 3.84
C TYR A 150 4.63 -2.90 4.49
N CYS A 151 3.63 -2.58 3.65
CA CYS A 151 2.26 -2.28 4.04
C CYS A 151 1.28 -3.01 3.12
N VAL A 152 0.03 -3.16 3.56
CA VAL A 152 -1.09 -3.40 2.65
C VAL A 152 -1.45 -2.10 1.96
N CYS A 153 -1.82 -2.16 0.68
CA CYS A 153 -2.39 -1.06 -0.09
C CYS A 153 -3.66 -1.54 -0.80
N ASN A 154 -4.65 -0.66 -0.92
CA ASN A 154 -5.74 -0.82 -1.88
C ASN A 154 -5.50 0.16 -3.03
N ASP A 155 -5.06 -0.33 -4.20
CA ASP A 155 -4.89 0.52 -5.40
C ASP A 155 -6.23 0.77 -6.08
N VAL A 156 -7.10 1.53 -5.38
CA VAL A 156 -8.45 1.86 -5.86
C VAL A 156 -8.38 2.49 -7.24
N SER A 157 -9.27 2.04 -8.12
CA SER A 157 -9.23 2.34 -9.55
C SER A 157 -10.61 2.76 -10.06
N GLU A 158 -10.70 3.83 -10.83
CA GLU A 158 -11.87 4.12 -11.64
C GLU A 158 -11.56 3.73 -13.09
N ARG A 159 -12.08 2.59 -13.52
CA ARG A 159 -11.69 1.94 -14.78
C ARG A 159 -12.08 2.75 -16.03
N ASN A 160 -13.22 3.46 -16.01
CA ASN A 160 -13.58 4.34 -17.11
C ASN A 160 -12.53 5.46 -17.29
N PHE A 161 -12.11 6.08 -16.17
CA PHE A 161 -11.11 7.14 -16.24
C PHE A 161 -9.73 6.60 -16.58
N GLN A 162 -9.39 5.39 -16.14
CA GLN A 162 -8.11 4.74 -16.39
C GLN A 162 -7.93 4.37 -17.88
N THR A 163 -8.90 3.69 -18.47
CA THR A 163 -8.71 3.01 -19.76
C THR A 163 -9.53 3.58 -20.90
N GLU A 164 -10.70 4.19 -20.63
CA GLU A 164 -11.65 4.62 -21.66
C GLU A 164 -11.51 6.12 -22.01
N ARG A 165 -10.59 6.83 -21.33
CA ARG A 165 -10.30 8.25 -21.57
C ARG A 165 -8.85 8.44 -22.02
N LEU A 166 -8.52 7.98 -23.22
CA LEU A 166 -7.20 8.07 -23.86
C LEU A 166 -6.06 7.29 -23.16
N GLY A 167 -6.42 6.29 -22.31
CA GLY A 167 -5.47 5.31 -21.78
C GLY A 167 -4.39 5.84 -20.83
N GLN A 168 -4.49 7.08 -20.31
CA GLN A 168 -3.58 7.57 -19.28
C GLN A 168 -4.09 7.18 -17.89
N TRP A 169 -3.44 6.20 -17.27
CA TRP A 169 -3.92 5.53 -16.06
C TRP A 169 -4.04 6.44 -14.84
N THR A 170 -3.17 7.43 -14.71
CA THR A 170 -3.14 8.35 -13.56
C THR A 170 -4.51 8.95 -13.23
N LYS A 171 -5.33 9.27 -14.26
CA LYS A 171 -6.69 9.82 -14.06
C LYS A 171 -7.63 8.88 -13.29
N GLY A 172 -7.48 7.59 -13.48
CA GLY A 172 -8.30 6.57 -12.83
C GLY A 172 -7.71 6.06 -11.51
N LYS A 173 -6.48 6.48 -11.17
CA LYS A 173 -5.70 5.96 -10.05
C LYS A 173 -5.40 7.01 -8.97
N SER A 174 -5.71 8.29 -9.21
CA SER A 174 -5.19 9.42 -8.42
C SER A 174 -6.25 10.29 -7.76
N HIS A 175 -7.51 9.87 -7.71
CA HIS A 175 -8.50 10.56 -6.90
C HIS A 175 -8.10 10.54 -5.42
N ASP A 176 -8.51 11.56 -4.67
CA ASP A 176 -8.33 11.58 -3.23
C ASP A 176 -8.91 10.29 -2.63
N THR A 177 -8.27 9.76 -1.59
CA THR A 177 -8.60 8.47 -0.95
C THR A 177 -8.37 7.18 -1.77
N PHE A 178 -7.85 7.25 -2.99
CA PHE A 178 -7.62 6.07 -3.85
C PHE A 178 -6.38 5.25 -3.48
N GLY A 179 -5.64 5.62 -2.46
CA GLY A 179 -4.46 4.93 -1.95
C GLY A 179 -4.50 4.66 -0.45
N PRO A 180 -5.47 3.90 0.08
CA PRO A 180 -5.41 3.46 1.46
C PRO A 180 -4.17 2.60 1.71
N VAL A 181 -3.32 2.99 2.67
CA VAL A 181 -2.08 2.30 3.04
C VAL A 181 -2.04 2.04 4.54
N GLY A 182 -1.62 0.86 4.95
CA GLY A 182 -1.50 0.45 6.35
C GLY A 182 -2.07 -0.96 6.59
N PRO A 183 -2.51 -1.33 7.82
CA PRO A 183 -2.69 -0.49 9.01
C PRO A 183 -1.41 -0.08 9.70
N TRP A 184 -0.30 -0.75 9.43
CA TRP A 184 1.04 -0.44 9.91
C TRP A 184 2.07 -0.62 8.81
N LEU A 185 3.23 -0.04 8.99
CA LEU A 185 4.43 -0.46 8.31
C LEU A 185 5.07 -1.58 9.14
N ALA A 186 5.12 -2.79 8.58
CA ALA A 186 5.96 -3.85 9.12
C ALA A 186 7.39 -3.66 8.61
N THR A 187 8.35 -3.43 9.52
CA THR A 187 9.76 -3.33 9.12
C THR A 187 10.23 -4.62 8.46
N LYS A 188 11.19 -4.55 7.55
CA LYS A 188 11.56 -5.70 6.70
C LYS A 188 11.98 -6.95 7.47
N ASP A 189 12.47 -6.81 8.71
CA ASP A 189 12.82 -7.90 9.62
C ASP A 189 11.62 -8.69 10.15
N GLU A 190 10.39 -8.14 10.08
CA GLU A 190 9.15 -8.82 10.42
C GLU A 190 8.66 -9.76 9.31
N ILE A 191 9.17 -9.62 8.09
CA ILE A 191 8.72 -10.36 6.90
C ILE A 191 9.85 -11.25 6.40
N ALA A 192 9.71 -12.56 6.62
CA ALA A 192 10.74 -13.53 6.26
C ALA A 192 10.97 -13.62 4.75
N ASP A 193 9.89 -13.62 3.96
CA ASP A 193 9.96 -13.66 2.49
C ASP A 193 8.80 -12.88 1.87
N VAL A 194 9.10 -11.70 1.35
CA VAL A 194 8.12 -10.81 0.71
C VAL A 194 7.52 -11.41 -0.57
N GLN A 195 8.18 -12.41 -1.18
CA GLN A 195 7.69 -13.10 -2.37
C GLN A 195 6.82 -14.32 -2.06
N ASN A 196 6.47 -14.54 -0.79
CA ASN A 196 5.68 -15.70 -0.38
C ASN A 196 4.62 -15.34 0.67
N LEU A 197 3.85 -14.30 0.43
CA LEU A 197 2.77 -13.85 1.31
C LEU A 197 1.41 -14.14 0.68
N SER A 198 0.49 -14.67 1.50
CA SER A 198 -0.92 -14.81 1.13
C SER A 198 -1.61 -13.45 1.19
N MET A 199 -2.53 -13.20 0.26
CA MET A 199 -3.29 -11.95 0.19
C MET A 199 -4.74 -12.18 -0.24
N TRP A 200 -5.63 -11.33 0.24
CA TRP A 200 -7.06 -11.47 0.01
C TRP A 200 -7.81 -10.15 0.04
N LEU A 201 -8.99 -10.14 -0.60
CA LEU A 201 -9.92 -9.00 -0.54
C LEU A 201 -11.35 -9.48 -0.64
N ASP A 202 -12.22 -8.92 0.20
CA ASP A 202 -13.66 -9.15 0.22
C ASP A 202 -14.40 -7.83 -0.10
N VAL A 203 -15.53 -7.96 -0.80
CA VAL A 203 -16.50 -6.87 -0.97
C VAL A 203 -17.81 -7.32 -0.34
N ASN A 204 -18.32 -6.55 0.62
CA ASN A 204 -19.53 -6.85 1.39
C ASN A 204 -19.49 -8.26 2.02
N GLY A 205 -18.32 -8.65 2.55
CA GLY A 205 -18.09 -9.97 3.15
C GLY A 205 -17.97 -11.12 2.15
N GLN A 206 -18.02 -10.85 0.85
CA GLN A 206 -17.85 -11.86 -0.19
C GLN A 206 -16.44 -11.83 -0.75
N ARG A 207 -15.70 -12.95 -0.68
CA ARG A 207 -14.36 -13.10 -1.21
C ARG A 207 -14.34 -12.80 -2.71
N ARG A 208 -13.48 -11.82 -3.10
CA ARG A 208 -13.25 -11.40 -4.47
C ARG A 208 -11.86 -11.74 -4.95
N GLN A 209 -10.85 -11.45 -4.15
CA GLN A 209 -9.46 -11.78 -4.49
C GLN A 209 -8.90 -12.79 -3.49
N THR A 210 -8.17 -13.76 -4.00
CA THR A 210 -7.31 -14.69 -3.24
C THR A 210 -6.07 -14.89 -4.07
N GLY A 211 -4.92 -14.55 -3.52
CA GLY A 211 -3.66 -14.61 -4.26
C GLY A 211 -2.45 -14.75 -3.36
N SER A 212 -1.29 -14.73 -3.98
CA SER A 212 -0.01 -14.76 -3.28
C SER A 212 1.03 -13.98 -4.07
N THR A 213 1.93 -13.31 -3.36
CA THR A 213 3.07 -12.61 -3.98
C THR A 213 4.00 -13.55 -4.76
N LYS A 214 3.85 -14.86 -4.60
CA LYS A 214 4.55 -15.89 -5.42
C LYS A 214 4.24 -15.80 -6.92
N THR A 215 3.04 -15.33 -7.28
CA THR A 215 2.60 -15.27 -8.69
C THR A 215 2.95 -13.95 -9.37
N MET A 216 3.72 -13.08 -8.69
CA MET A 216 4.29 -11.88 -9.32
C MET A 216 5.15 -12.25 -10.53
N ILE A 217 4.97 -11.51 -11.64
CA ILE A 217 5.79 -11.61 -12.85
C ILE A 217 7.18 -11.00 -12.59
N PHE A 218 7.19 -9.81 -11.99
CA PHE A 218 8.40 -9.11 -11.56
C PHE A 218 8.42 -9.06 -10.03
N THR A 219 9.50 -9.58 -9.45
CA THR A 219 9.69 -9.57 -8.00
C THR A 219 9.71 -8.16 -7.41
N MET A 220 9.48 -8.00 -6.11
CA MET A 220 9.64 -6.72 -5.41
C MET A 220 11.01 -6.10 -5.70
N ALA A 221 12.08 -6.89 -5.65
CA ALA A 221 13.44 -6.46 -5.95
C ALA A 221 13.55 -5.92 -7.38
N LYS A 222 12.99 -6.64 -8.36
CA LYS A 222 12.95 -6.21 -9.77
C LYS A 222 12.20 -4.90 -9.95
N CYS A 223 11.03 -4.77 -9.32
CA CYS A 223 10.23 -3.53 -9.39
C CYS A 223 11.01 -2.31 -8.88
N ILE A 224 11.63 -2.42 -7.70
CA ILE A 224 12.43 -1.33 -7.12
C ILE A 224 13.65 -1.00 -8.00
N SER A 225 14.41 -2.02 -8.40
CA SER A 225 15.56 -1.85 -9.29
C SER A 225 15.15 -1.14 -10.57
N TYR A 226 14.09 -1.60 -11.23
CA TYR A 226 13.60 -1.06 -12.49
C TYR A 226 13.15 0.40 -12.36
N VAL A 227 12.31 0.73 -11.36
CA VAL A 227 11.87 2.11 -11.12
C VAL A 227 13.05 3.04 -10.87
N SER A 228 14.08 2.57 -10.14
CA SER A 228 15.27 3.36 -9.81
C SER A 228 16.13 3.76 -11.03
N GLN A 229 15.90 3.13 -12.19
CA GLN A 229 16.58 3.50 -13.45
C GLN A 229 16.01 4.80 -14.05
N PHE A 230 14.74 5.09 -13.81
CA PHE A 230 14.02 6.21 -14.42
C PHE A 230 13.85 7.39 -13.46
N MET A 231 13.78 7.13 -12.16
CA MET A 231 13.59 8.17 -11.15
C MET A 231 14.28 7.80 -9.83
N THR A 232 14.84 8.80 -9.16
CA THR A 232 15.38 8.60 -7.81
C THR A 232 14.25 8.36 -6.83
N LEU A 233 14.32 7.27 -6.09
CA LEU A 233 13.44 7.00 -4.96
C LEU A 233 14.04 7.60 -3.69
N LEU A 234 13.21 8.23 -2.88
CA LEU A 234 13.59 8.87 -1.63
C LEU A 234 13.00 8.11 -0.43
N PRO A 235 13.60 8.21 0.77
CA PRO A 235 13.00 7.67 1.98
C PRO A 235 11.56 8.16 2.15
N GLY A 236 10.65 7.23 2.44
CA GLY A 236 9.21 7.48 2.52
C GLY A 236 8.43 7.26 1.23
N ASP A 237 9.08 7.22 0.05
CA ASP A 237 8.38 6.92 -1.21
C ASP A 237 7.74 5.53 -1.15
N ILE A 238 6.56 5.42 -1.77
CA ILE A 238 5.76 4.19 -1.83
C ILE A 238 5.89 3.56 -3.21
N ILE A 239 6.09 2.24 -3.25
CA ILE A 239 5.99 1.43 -4.48
C ILE A 239 4.98 0.32 -4.25
N THR A 240 3.86 0.30 -4.99
CA THR A 240 2.92 -0.82 -5.04
C THR A 240 3.23 -1.72 -6.23
N THR A 241 2.83 -2.99 -6.17
CA THR A 241 3.40 -4.03 -7.02
C THR A 241 2.40 -4.81 -7.86
N GLY A 242 1.21 -4.26 -8.06
CA GLY A 242 0.16 -4.95 -8.79
C GLY A 242 -0.70 -5.84 -7.91
N THR A 243 -1.80 -6.32 -8.46
CA THR A 243 -2.85 -7.06 -7.77
C THR A 243 -3.04 -8.46 -8.35
N PRO A 244 -3.44 -9.48 -7.53
CA PRO A 244 -3.83 -10.79 -8.01
C PRO A 244 -5.21 -10.78 -8.70
N PRO A 245 -5.67 -11.91 -9.30
CA PRO A 245 -7.00 -12.04 -9.92
C PRO A 245 -8.16 -11.71 -8.97
N GLY A 246 -9.31 -11.38 -9.55
CA GLY A 246 -10.56 -11.14 -8.85
C GLY A 246 -10.94 -9.67 -8.73
N VAL A 247 -10.34 -8.79 -9.55
CA VAL A 247 -10.77 -7.41 -9.70
C VAL A 247 -12.15 -7.33 -10.36
N GLY A 248 -12.91 -6.29 -10.06
CA GLY A 248 -14.27 -6.13 -10.57
C GLY A 248 -14.34 -6.07 -12.09
N LEU A 249 -13.36 -5.44 -12.75
CA LEU A 249 -13.25 -5.40 -14.21
C LEU A 249 -13.11 -6.80 -14.83
N GLY A 250 -12.41 -7.73 -14.16
CA GLY A 250 -12.15 -9.09 -14.64
C GLY A 250 -13.35 -10.04 -14.45
N MET A 251 -14.35 -9.66 -13.67
CA MET A 251 -15.53 -10.49 -13.41
C MET A 251 -16.42 -10.65 -14.63
N LYS A 252 -17.23 -11.72 -14.64
CA LYS A 252 -18.20 -12.00 -15.72
C LYS A 252 -19.59 -12.19 -15.11
N PRO A 253 -20.50 -11.20 -15.20
CA PRO A 253 -20.29 -9.85 -15.75
C PRO A 253 -19.38 -8.98 -14.87
N PRO A 254 -18.74 -7.92 -15.41
CA PRO A 254 -17.97 -6.97 -14.63
C PRO A 254 -18.81 -6.37 -13.50
N THR A 255 -18.20 -6.22 -12.32
CA THR A 255 -18.86 -5.73 -11.11
C THR A 255 -18.05 -4.58 -10.52
N PHE A 256 -18.69 -3.50 -10.11
CA PHE A 256 -18.04 -2.29 -9.62
C PHE A 256 -18.65 -1.82 -8.31
N LEU A 257 -17.85 -1.11 -7.51
CA LEU A 257 -18.24 -0.56 -6.22
C LEU A 257 -19.26 0.56 -6.33
N ASN A 258 -20.19 0.55 -5.40
CA ASN A 258 -21.21 1.59 -5.22
C ASN A 258 -21.08 2.22 -3.82
N VAL A 259 -21.66 3.39 -3.65
CA VAL A 259 -21.79 4.03 -2.34
C VAL A 259 -22.52 3.08 -1.39
N GLY A 260 -21.97 2.91 -0.18
CA GLY A 260 -22.44 1.97 0.83
C GLY A 260 -21.74 0.59 0.80
N ASP A 261 -21.00 0.25 -0.26
CA ASP A 261 -20.21 -0.98 -0.29
C ASP A 261 -19.05 -0.89 0.72
N VAL A 262 -18.65 -2.06 1.24
CA VAL A 262 -17.55 -2.21 2.17
C VAL A 262 -16.50 -3.14 1.58
N VAL A 263 -15.27 -2.65 1.51
CA VAL A 263 -14.10 -3.42 1.09
C VAL A 263 -13.27 -3.78 2.33
N THR A 264 -12.95 -5.06 2.50
CA THR A 264 -11.98 -5.52 3.50
C THR A 264 -10.88 -6.29 2.80
N LEU A 265 -9.63 -6.07 3.19
CA LEU A 265 -8.50 -6.70 2.54
C LEU A 265 -7.35 -6.90 3.52
N GLY A 266 -6.48 -7.86 3.21
CA GLY A 266 -5.36 -8.17 4.09
C GLY A 266 -4.26 -8.94 3.39
N ILE A 267 -3.07 -8.86 3.96
CA ILE A 267 -1.88 -9.61 3.56
C ILE A 267 -1.24 -10.20 4.81
N GLU A 268 -0.81 -11.43 4.69
CA GLU A 268 -0.14 -12.18 5.75
C GLU A 268 1.01 -11.35 6.38
N GLY A 269 1.00 -11.19 7.71
CA GLY A 269 1.99 -10.41 8.46
C GLY A 269 1.82 -8.89 8.39
N LEU A 270 1.03 -8.37 7.44
CA LEU A 270 0.89 -6.91 7.21
C LEU A 270 -0.43 -6.33 7.76
N GLY A 271 -1.33 -7.18 8.27
CA GLY A 271 -2.61 -6.75 8.84
C GLY A 271 -3.73 -6.61 7.82
N GLU A 272 -4.80 -5.94 8.24
CA GLU A 272 -6.04 -5.83 7.50
C GLU A 272 -6.51 -4.38 7.42
N GLN A 273 -7.23 -4.07 6.35
CA GLN A 273 -7.87 -2.79 6.11
C GLN A 273 -9.37 -2.97 5.91
N ARG A 274 -10.15 -1.90 6.19
CA ARG A 274 -11.58 -1.84 5.93
C ARG A 274 -11.99 -0.45 5.47
N GLN A 275 -12.47 -0.32 4.24
CA GLN A 275 -12.97 0.94 3.71
C GLN A 275 -14.47 0.84 3.42
N GLU A 276 -15.20 1.89 3.73
CA GLU A 276 -16.56 2.13 3.24
C GLU A 276 -16.52 3.06 2.04
N ILE A 277 -17.31 2.77 1.02
CA ILE A 277 -17.42 3.62 -0.17
C ILE A 277 -18.48 4.71 0.10
N VAL A 278 -18.05 5.96 0.00
CA VAL A 278 -18.92 7.12 0.19
C VAL A 278 -19.01 7.97 -1.07
N ALA A 279 -19.99 8.86 -1.15
CA ALA A 279 -20.06 9.82 -2.24
C ALA A 279 -19.04 10.97 -2.03
N ALA A 280 -18.41 11.44 -3.11
CA ALA A 280 -17.54 12.62 -3.11
C ALA A 280 -18.34 13.94 -3.13
#